data_356fd795e57405bc4302667dbd192910
#
_entry.id   356fd795e57405bc4302667dbd192910
#
_cell.length_a   1.000
_cell.length_b   1.000
_cell.length_c   1.000
_cell.angle_alpha   90.00
_cell.angle_beta   90.00
_cell.angle_gamma   90.00
#
_symmetry.space_group_name_H-M   'P 1'
#
loop_
_entity.id
_entity.type
_entity.pdbx_description
1 polymer ?
#
loop_
_entity_poly.entity_id
_entity_poly.type
_entity_poly.pdbx_seq_one_letter_code
_entity_poly.pdbx_strand_id
1 'polypeptide(L)'
;MMDEERRGGKRATGGRRAADGERSAGRQPEAGFADTGFAVAEERLTLRERKKLRTRQRISGEATVLFIRHGFDQVTVAEVARAAEVSTMTVFNYFPRKEDLFLDRIPEARELIVRAVRGRGAGESPLAALRRLVLGLLAERHPLAGAGEGFEHFWRTVLDSPALRARGREAVEEMENTLAALLAEAAGGDADRPDHDARLGAGLIIAAIRVAYVDAAARQLGGDPVDEVAVEQAEVLRRTFEALERALPGFA
;
A
#
# COMPACT_ATOMS: atom_id res chain seq x y z
N MET A 1 73.95 -46.22 3.41
CA MET A 1 73.78 -46.59 2.01
C MET A 1 72.91 -45.47 1.47
N MET A 2 73.56 -44.40 0.99
CA MET A 2 73.86 -44.14 -0.42
C MET A 2 72.56 -43.88 -1.17
N ASP A 3 72.30 -42.85 -1.90
CA ASP A 3 73.14 -41.84 -2.54
C ASP A 3 72.09 -40.84 -3.09
N GLU A 4 72.31 -39.56 -2.96
CA GLU A 4 72.75 -38.66 -4.04
C GLU A 4 71.77 -38.63 -5.26
N GLU A 5 71.39 -37.62 -5.85
CA GLU A 5 71.96 -36.32 -6.20
C GLU A 5 70.89 -35.51 -6.99
N ARG A 6 70.82 -34.24 -6.75
CA ARG A 6 71.12 -33.09 -7.63
C ARG A 6 70.00 -32.52 -8.53
N ARG A 7 69.81 -31.25 -8.23
CA ARG A 7 69.94 -30.08 -9.11
C ARG A 7 68.76 -29.70 -10.01
N GLY A 8 68.38 -28.47 -9.82
CA GLY A 8 68.20 -27.46 -10.86
C GLY A 8 66.93 -26.65 -10.66
N GLY A 9 66.95 -25.63 -10.12
CA GLY A 9 67.10 -24.23 -10.28
C GLY A 9 66.30 -23.63 -11.42
N LYS A 10 65.30 -22.77 -11.07
CA LYS A 10 65.14 -21.47 -11.75
C LYS A 10 64.09 -20.64 -11.08
N ARG A 11 64.46 -19.41 -10.84
CA ARG A 11 63.65 -18.29 -10.38
C ARG A 11 62.55 -17.92 -11.37
N ALA A 12 61.39 -17.45 -10.88
CA ALA A 12 60.61 -16.39 -11.45
C ALA A 12 59.61 -15.89 -10.40
N THR A 13 59.88 -14.80 -9.80
CA THR A 13 59.19 -13.50 -9.84
C THR A 13 57.69 -13.50 -9.77
N GLY A 14 57.12 -12.99 -8.68
CA GLY A 14 56.20 -11.85 -8.69
C GLY A 14 54.75 -12.16 -9.02
N GLY A 15 53.91 -11.93 -8.06
CA GLY A 15 52.48 -11.82 -8.31
C GLY A 15 51.67 -11.78 -7.01
N ARG A 16 51.82 -10.68 -6.26
CA ARG A 16 50.77 -10.29 -5.27
C ARG A 16 49.48 -10.14 -6.02
N ARG A 17 48.51 -11.00 -5.80
CA ARG A 17 47.10 -10.68 -6.08
C ARG A 17 46.44 -10.35 -4.76
N ALA A 18 46.10 -9.07 -4.66
CA ALA A 18 45.22 -8.53 -3.67
C ALA A 18 43.86 -9.23 -3.76
N ALA A 19 43.38 -9.71 -2.63
CA ALA A 19 42.00 -10.14 -2.49
C ALA A 19 41.13 -8.88 -2.50
N ASP A 20 40.51 -8.57 -3.64
CA ASP A 20 39.41 -7.64 -3.72
C ASP A 20 38.21 -8.28 -3.04
N GLY A 21 37.96 -7.83 -1.82
CA GLY A 21 36.69 -8.02 -1.14
C GLY A 21 35.63 -7.26 -1.90
N GLU A 22 34.84 -7.92 -2.70
CA GLU A 22 33.59 -7.40 -3.22
C GLU A 22 32.69 -7.05 -2.03
N ARG A 23 32.67 -5.76 -1.73
CA ARG A 23 31.63 -5.18 -0.89
C ARG A 23 30.34 -5.32 -1.69
N SER A 24 29.51 -6.26 -1.26
CA SER A 24 28.10 -6.29 -1.61
C SER A 24 27.53 -4.90 -1.33
N ALA A 25 27.44 -4.10 -2.37
CA ALA A 25 26.72 -2.83 -2.33
C ALA A 25 25.27 -3.21 -2.07
N GLY A 26 24.79 -2.90 -0.87
CA GLY A 26 23.40 -3.05 -0.50
C GLY A 26 22.53 -2.37 -1.56
N ARG A 27 21.74 -3.17 -2.25
CA ARG A 27 20.72 -2.71 -3.18
C ARG A 27 19.85 -1.75 -2.40
N GLN A 28 19.89 -0.47 -2.76
CA GLN A 28 18.98 0.53 -2.21
C GLN A 28 17.56 0.04 -2.50
N PRO A 29 16.61 0.12 -1.55
CA PRO A 29 15.23 -0.12 -1.84
C PRO A 29 14.78 0.96 -2.83
N GLU A 30 14.72 0.58 -4.10
CA GLU A 30 14.16 1.44 -5.14
C GLU A 30 12.70 1.69 -4.80
N ALA A 31 12.30 2.95 -4.92
CA ALA A 31 10.96 3.45 -4.59
C ALA A 31 9.90 2.89 -5.56
N GLY A 32 9.71 1.58 -5.59
CA GLY A 32 8.66 0.91 -6.38
C GLY A 32 7.23 1.23 -5.89
N PHE A 33 7.10 1.97 -4.80
CA PHE A 33 5.80 2.30 -4.21
C PHE A 33 5.06 3.47 -4.87
N ALA A 34 5.70 4.23 -5.77
CA ALA A 34 5.20 5.57 -6.12
C ALA A 34 4.38 5.67 -7.42
N ASP A 35 4.38 4.71 -8.36
CA ASP A 35 4.08 5.16 -9.73
C ASP A 35 3.09 4.35 -10.59
N THR A 36 2.35 3.36 -10.13
CA THR A 36 1.54 2.55 -11.05
C THR A 36 0.04 2.88 -11.12
N GLY A 37 -0.50 3.75 -10.28
CA GLY A 37 -1.95 4.04 -10.22
C GLY A 37 -2.41 5.36 -10.86
N PHE A 38 -1.51 6.27 -11.23
CA PHE A 38 -1.88 7.66 -11.58
C PHE A 38 -1.84 8.01 -13.08
N ALA A 39 -1.26 7.18 -13.93
CA ALA A 39 -0.97 7.56 -15.33
C ALA A 39 -2.21 7.86 -16.20
N VAL A 40 -3.36 7.26 -15.92
CA VAL A 40 -4.56 7.42 -16.79
C VAL A 40 -5.38 8.67 -16.48
N ALA A 41 -5.20 9.27 -15.29
CA ALA A 41 -5.94 10.46 -14.88
C ALA A 41 -5.24 11.79 -15.25
N GLU A 42 -3.93 11.77 -15.54
CA GLU A 42 -3.12 12.99 -15.75
C GLU A 42 -3.47 13.78 -17.02
N GLU A 43 -3.98 13.15 -18.06
CA GLU A 43 -4.27 13.83 -19.35
C GLU A 43 -5.42 14.84 -19.26
N ARG A 44 -6.31 14.73 -18.27
CA ARG A 44 -7.46 15.64 -18.08
C ARG A 44 -7.24 16.74 -17.05
N LEU A 45 -6.09 16.72 -16.36
CA LEU A 45 -5.78 17.68 -15.32
C LEU A 45 -5.20 18.98 -15.89
N THR A 46 -5.59 20.11 -15.30
CA THR A 46 -4.95 21.41 -15.58
C THR A 46 -3.47 21.38 -15.14
N LEU A 47 -2.66 22.28 -15.68
CA LEU A 47 -1.26 22.41 -15.30
C LEU A 47 -1.09 22.64 -13.79
N ARG A 48 -2.02 23.38 -13.16
CA ARG A 48 -2.02 23.64 -11.72
C ARG A 48 -2.29 22.37 -10.92
N GLU A 49 -3.25 21.57 -11.33
CA GLU A 49 -3.59 20.29 -10.69
C GLU A 49 -2.44 19.29 -10.82
N ARG A 50 -1.84 19.19 -12.01
CA ARG A 50 -0.64 18.33 -12.21
C ARG A 50 0.52 18.75 -11.31
N LYS A 51 0.80 20.06 -11.17
CA LYS A 51 1.83 20.54 -10.25
C LYS A 51 1.50 20.23 -8.80
N LYS A 52 0.23 20.38 -8.39
CA LYS A 52 -0.25 20.03 -7.05
C LYS A 52 -0.06 18.54 -6.76
N LEU A 53 -0.44 17.69 -7.70
CA LEU A 53 -0.28 16.24 -7.58
C LEU A 53 1.19 15.84 -7.46
N ARG A 54 2.07 16.34 -8.35
CA ARG A 54 3.53 16.08 -8.29
C ARG A 54 4.17 16.51 -6.97
N THR A 55 3.76 17.69 -6.47
CA THR A 55 4.26 18.15 -5.16
C THR A 55 3.80 17.21 -4.03
N ARG A 56 2.54 16.78 -4.04
CA ARG A 56 2.00 15.83 -3.08
C ARG A 56 2.76 14.51 -3.12
N GLN A 57 2.96 13.93 -4.31
CA GLN A 57 3.69 12.67 -4.52
C GLN A 57 5.15 12.77 -4.05
N ARG A 58 5.84 13.88 -4.36
CA ARG A 58 7.21 14.10 -3.89
C ARG A 58 7.28 14.13 -2.37
N ILE A 59 6.37 14.85 -1.71
CA ILE A 59 6.35 14.93 -0.25
C ILE A 59 6.09 13.55 0.37
N SER A 60 5.08 12.80 -0.09
CA SER A 60 4.78 11.46 0.45
C SER A 60 5.86 10.45 0.12
N GLY A 61 6.47 10.52 -1.07
CA GLY A 61 7.59 9.65 -1.45
C GLY A 61 8.82 9.83 -0.55
N GLU A 62 9.26 11.08 -0.31
CA GLU A 62 10.37 11.36 0.60
C GLU A 62 10.03 10.95 2.04
N ALA A 63 8.79 11.19 2.49
CA ALA A 63 8.32 10.76 3.80
C ALA A 63 8.40 9.23 3.94
N THR A 64 7.91 8.48 2.96
CA THR A 64 7.93 7.01 2.96
C THR A 64 9.35 6.46 3.08
N VAL A 65 10.30 6.99 2.30
CA VAL A 65 11.71 6.59 2.36
C VAL A 65 12.31 6.86 3.75
N LEU A 66 12.05 8.03 4.32
CA LEU A 66 12.55 8.39 5.65
C LEU A 66 11.93 7.50 6.74
N PHE A 67 10.62 7.28 6.70
CA PHE A 67 9.91 6.48 7.71
C PHE A 67 10.33 5.01 7.67
N ILE A 68 10.53 4.42 6.49
CA ILE A 68 11.03 3.05 6.36
C ILE A 68 12.47 2.93 6.87
N ARG A 69 13.34 3.92 6.61
CA ARG A 69 14.75 3.89 7.02
C ARG A 69 14.97 4.12 8.51
N HIS A 70 14.24 5.07 9.08
CA HIS A 70 14.53 5.60 10.42
C HIS A 70 13.42 5.30 11.43
N GLY A 71 12.31 4.72 10.99
CA GLY A 71 11.11 4.52 11.80
C GLY A 71 10.21 5.76 11.82
N PHE A 72 8.89 5.52 11.79
CA PHE A 72 7.90 6.61 11.72
C PHE A 72 8.07 7.62 12.87
N ASP A 73 8.19 7.14 14.11
CA ASP A 73 8.16 8.01 15.29
C ASP A 73 9.41 8.90 15.41
N GLN A 74 10.55 8.49 14.84
CA GLN A 74 11.82 9.21 14.92
C GLN A 74 11.95 10.34 13.91
N VAL A 75 11.22 10.30 12.80
CA VAL A 75 11.31 11.30 11.73
C VAL A 75 10.34 12.46 11.99
N THR A 76 10.81 13.68 11.85
CA THR A 76 9.99 14.90 12.01
C THR A 76 9.43 15.38 10.66
N VAL A 77 8.32 16.13 10.69
CA VAL A 77 7.76 16.78 9.49
C VAL A 77 8.74 17.79 8.88
N ALA A 78 9.61 18.40 9.71
CA ALA A 78 10.65 19.31 9.23
C ALA A 78 11.73 18.59 8.40
N GLU A 79 12.08 17.37 8.76
CA GLU A 79 13.02 16.54 7.97
C GLU A 79 12.40 16.13 6.65
N VAL A 80 11.12 15.72 6.65
CA VAL A 80 10.38 15.45 5.41
C VAL A 80 10.32 16.69 4.51
N ALA A 81 10.00 17.86 5.07
CA ALA A 81 9.96 19.12 4.32
C ALA A 81 11.30 19.45 3.66
N ARG A 82 12.41 19.24 4.40
CA ARG A 82 13.76 19.43 3.87
C ARG A 82 14.10 18.46 2.74
N ALA A 83 13.79 17.18 2.91
CA ALA A 83 14.02 16.15 1.89
C ALA A 83 13.20 16.42 0.62
N ALA A 84 11.94 16.83 0.80
CA ALA A 84 11.05 17.20 -0.30
C ALA A 84 11.27 18.61 -0.86
N GLU A 85 12.28 19.37 -0.40
CA GLU A 85 12.61 20.74 -0.83
C GLU A 85 11.40 21.69 -0.79
N VAL A 86 10.62 21.61 0.31
CA VAL A 86 9.46 22.50 0.55
C VAL A 86 9.49 23.05 1.97
N SER A 87 8.64 24.04 2.26
CA SER A 87 8.44 24.48 3.64
C SER A 87 7.58 23.51 4.44
N THR A 88 7.76 23.46 5.76
CA THR A 88 6.89 22.70 6.68
C THR A 88 5.43 23.08 6.54
N MET A 89 5.15 24.38 6.33
CA MET A 89 3.79 24.86 6.05
C MET A 89 3.23 24.25 4.76
N THR A 90 4.05 24.10 3.73
CA THR A 90 3.65 23.45 2.49
C THR A 90 3.29 21.99 2.76
N VAL A 91 4.06 21.26 3.57
CA VAL A 91 3.71 19.88 3.95
C VAL A 91 2.34 19.83 4.61
N PHE A 92 2.07 20.66 5.62
CA PHE A 92 0.78 20.70 6.32
C PHE A 92 -0.39 21.11 5.42
N ASN A 93 -0.18 21.90 4.38
CA ASN A 93 -1.21 22.24 3.40
C ASN A 93 -1.65 21.02 2.54
N TYR A 94 -0.79 20.01 2.38
CA TYR A 94 -1.09 18.76 1.65
C TYR A 94 -1.50 17.61 2.57
N PHE A 95 -0.93 17.58 3.77
CA PHE A 95 -1.06 16.50 4.75
C PHE A 95 -1.26 17.11 6.14
N PRO A 96 -2.51 17.23 6.61
CA PRO A 96 -2.82 17.84 7.90
C PRO A 96 -2.16 17.15 9.10
N ARG A 97 -1.89 15.84 8.97
CA ARG A 97 -1.27 15.01 10.00
C ARG A 97 -0.02 14.34 9.46
N LYS A 98 0.95 14.04 10.35
CA LYS A 98 2.16 13.29 10.00
C LYS A 98 1.83 11.89 9.48
N GLU A 99 0.83 11.24 10.05
CA GLU A 99 0.35 9.91 9.68
C GLU A 99 -0.16 9.88 8.23
N ASP A 100 -0.79 10.95 7.77
CA ASP A 100 -1.30 11.07 6.40
C ASP A 100 -0.18 11.15 5.36
N LEU A 101 1.09 11.42 5.76
CA LEU A 101 2.26 11.33 4.89
C LEU A 101 2.59 9.89 4.49
N PHE A 102 2.37 8.94 5.39
CA PHE A 102 2.64 7.52 5.17
C PHE A 102 1.41 6.77 4.67
N LEU A 103 0.24 7.11 5.21
CA LEU A 103 -1.06 6.57 4.79
C LEU A 103 -1.73 7.48 3.75
N ASP A 104 -0.98 7.99 2.82
CA ASP A 104 -1.35 9.05 1.87
C ASP A 104 -2.43 8.63 0.86
N ARG A 105 -2.67 7.32 0.69
CA ARG A 105 -3.67 6.77 -0.22
C ARG A 105 -5.05 6.55 0.39
N ILE A 106 -5.28 6.91 1.66
CA ILE A 106 -6.62 6.81 2.29
C ILE A 106 -7.69 7.58 1.48
N PRO A 107 -7.45 8.83 1.04
CA PRO A 107 -8.43 9.53 0.20
C PRO A 107 -8.72 8.83 -1.13
N GLU A 108 -7.70 8.25 -1.76
CA GLU A 108 -7.83 7.48 -3.00
C GLU A 108 -8.69 6.23 -2.80
N ALA A 109 -8.44 5.47 -1.72
CA ALA A 109 -9.23 4.28 -1.40
C ALA A 109 -10.73 4.63 -1.24
N ARG A 110 -11.03 5.73 -0.53
CA ARG A 110 -12.40 6.22 -0.37
C ARG A 110 -13.02 6.60 -1.71
N GLU A 111 -12.30 7.33 -2.57
CA GLU A 111 -12.79 7.70 -3.90
C GLU A 111 -13.05 6.48 -4.79
N LEU A 112 -12.22 5.43 -4.70
CA LEU A 112 -12.43 4.20 -5.44
C LEU A 112 -13.70 3.49 -5.01
N ILE A 113 -13.99 3.42 -3.71
CA ILE A 113 -15.24 2.88 -3.17
C ILE A 113 -16.44 3.67 -3.71
N VAL A 114 -16.40 5.00 -3.62
CA VAL A 114 -17.47 5.88 -4.13
C VAL A 114 -17.69 5.66 -5.63
N ARG A 115 -16.63 5.66 -6.41
CA ARG A 115 -16.71 5.45 -7.86
C ARG A 115 -17.22 4.05 -8.23
N ALA A 116 -16.80 3.02 -7.50
CA ALA A 116 -17.25 1.66 -7.75
C ALA A 116 -18.77 1.51 -7.52
N VAL A 117 -19.26 2.04 -6.40
CA VAL A 117 -20.69 1.89 -6.03
C VAL A 117 -21.58 2.80 -6.87
N ARG A 118 -21.22 4.09 -7.03
CA ARG A 118 -22.05 5.03 -7.84
C ARG A 118 -21.95 4.80 -9.34
N GLY A 119 -20.78 4.36 -9.82
CA GLY A 119 -20.54 4.09 -11.23
C GLY A 119 -20.83 2.65 -11.65
N ARG A 120 -21.53 1.87 -10.83
CA ARG A 120 -21.90 0.49 -11.14
C ARG A 120 -22.85 0.40 -12.33
N GLY A 121 -22.76 -0.69 -13.07
CA GLY A 121 -23.63 -0.93 -14.23
C GLY A 121 -25.11 -1.11 -13.83
N ALA A 122 -26.00 -0.91 -14.81
CA ALA A 122 -27.42 -1.18 -14.59
C ALA A 122 -27.61 -2.67 -14.23
N GLY A 123 -28.21 -2.92 -13.06
CA GLY A 123 -28.42 -4.28 -12.53
C GLY A 123 -27.21 -4.86 -11.79
N GLU A 124 -26.08 -4.15 -11.71
CA GLU A 124 -24.97 -4.55 -10.83
C GLU A 124 -25.27 -4.11 -9.39
N SER A 125 -25.15 -5.04 -8.44
CA SER A 125 -25.32 -4.72 -7.04
C SER A 125 -24.14 -3.94 -6.45
N PRO A 126 -24.32 -3.17 -5.35
CA PRO A 126 -23.22 -2.53 -4.65
C PRO A 126 -22.13 -3.51 -4.25
N LEU A 127 -22.50 -4.71 -3.79
CA LEU A 127 -21.57 -5.74 -3.35
C LEU A 127 -20.77 -6.32 -4.52
N ALA A 128 -21.41 -6.57 -5.67
CA ALA A 128 -20.73 -7.00 -6.89
C ALA A 128 -19.72 -5.95 -7.41
N ALA A 129 -20.10 -4.67 -7.34
CA ALA A 129 -19.21 -3.57 -7.72
C ALA A 129 -17.97 -3.48 -6.80
N LEU A 130 -18.14 -3.68 -5.49
CA LEU A 130 -17.03 -3.74 -4.54
C LEU A 130 -16.14 -4.96 -4.76
N ARG A 131 -16.74 -6.14 -5.02
CA ARG A 131 -15.97 -7.34 -5.39
C ARG A 131 -15.11 -7.09 -6.62
N ARG A 132 -15.69 -6.52 -7.67
CA ARG A 132 -14.96 -6.15 -8.89
C ARG A 132 -13.83 -5.17 -8.60
N LEU A 133 -14.06 -4.16 -7.75
CA LEU A 133 -13.03 -3.20 -7.34
C LEU A 133 -11.85 -3.90 -6.67
N VAL A 134 -12.07 -4.64 -5.58
CA VAL A 134 -10.95 -5.20 -4.80
C VAL A 134 -10.18 -6.28 -5.56
N LEU A 135 -10.87 -7.10 -6.37
CA LEU A 135 -10.21 -8.09 -7.23
C LEU A 135 -9.46 -7.43 -8.39
N GLY A 136 -9.98 -6.32 -8.93
CA GLY A 136 -9.31 -5.51 -9.95
C GLY A 136 -8.02 -4.89 -9.42
N LEU A 137 -8.06 -4.27 -8.25
CA LEU A 137 -6.86 -3.72 -7.59
C LEU A 137 -5.76 -4.77 -7.42
N LEU A 138 -6.16 -5.98 -7.03
CA LEU A 138 -5.21 -7.07 -6.84
C LEU A 138 -4.63 -7.56 -8.17
N ALA A 139 -5.47 -7.73 -9.21
CA ALA A 139 -5.04 -8.14 -10.54
C ALA A 139 -4.07 -7.13 -11.19
N GLU A 140 -4.30 -5.84 -10.97
CA GLU A 140 -3.47 -4.74 -11.45
C GLU A 140 -2.23 -4.48 -10.58
N ARG A 141 -2.03 -5.26 -9.50
CA ARG A 141 -0.97 -5.04 -8.49
C ARG A 141 -0.98 -3.61 -7.95
N HIS A 142 -2.19 -3.04 -7.83
CA HIS A 142 -2.35 -1.68 -7.35
C HIS A 142 -1.88 -1.56 -5.89
N PRO A 143 -1.21 -0.46 -5.49
CA PRO A 143 -0.74 -0.31 -4.11
C PRO A 143 -1.83 -0.46 -3.03
N LEU A 144 -3.08 -0.14 -3.34
CA LEU A 144 -4.21 -0.36 -2.44
C LEU A 144 -4.68 -1.82 -2.35
N ALA A 145 -4.07 -2.75 -3.09
CA ALA A 145 -4.34 -4.18 -2.91
C ALA A 145 -3.75 -4.75 -1.62
N GLY A 146 -2.78 -4.05 -1.00
CA GLY A 146 -2.16 -4.46 0.25
C GLY A 146 -1.15 -5.61 0.11
N ALA A 147 -0.90 -6.08 -1.14
CA ALA A 147 0.07 -7.10 -1.46
C ALA A 147 0.95 -6.64 -2.63
N GLY A 148 2.26 -6.77 -2.50
CA GLY A 148 3.21 -6.34 -3.52
C GLY A 148 4.64 -6.33 -3.00
N GLU A 149 5.62 -6.11 -3.90
CA GLU A 149 7.01 -5.95 -3.51
C GLU A 149 7.19 -4.76 -2.56
N GLY A 150 7.94 -4.97 -1.47
CA GLY A 150 8.23 -3.94 -0.47
C GLY A 150 7.10 -3.69 0.55
N PHE A 151 5.93 -4.33 0.43
CA PHE A 151 4.84 -4.15 1.38
C PHE A 151 5.17 -4.67 2.79
N GLU A 152 6.12 -5.60 2.94
CA GLU A 152 6.62 -6.02 4.25
C GLU A 152 7.21 -4.85 5.03
N HIS A 153 7.89 -3.92 4.37
CA HIS A 153 8.43 -2.70 5.03
C HIS A 153 7.31 -1.74 5.42
N PHE A 154 6.31 -1.58 4.55
CA PHE A 154 5.13 -0.78 4.85
C PHE A 154 4.38 -1.35 6.07
N TRP A 155 4.05 -2.63 6.06
CA TRP A 155 3.32 -3.25 7.18
C TRP A 155 4.12 -3.23 8.48
N ARG A 156 5.43 -3.48 8.42
CA ARG A 156 6.30 -3.36 9.59
C ARG A 156 6.25 -1.96 10.18
N THR A 157 6.41 -0.93 9.36
CA THR A 157 6.36 0.47 9.80
C THR A 157 5.00 0.82 10.42
N VAL A 158 3.88 0.35 9.84
CA VAL A 158 2.54 0.55 10.41
C VAL A 158 2.39 -0.15 11.76
N LEU A 159 2.85 -1.40 11.87
CA LEU A 159 2.70 -2.20 13.08
C LEU A 159 3.60 -1.70 14.23
N ASP A 160 4.75 -1.14 13.92
CA ASP A 160 5.70 -0.62 14.92
C ASP A 160 5.26 0.73 15.49
N SER A 161 4.41 1.50 14.78
CA SER A 161 3.95 2.81 15.25
C SER A 161 2.51 2.78 15.80
N PRO A 162 2.30 3.08 17.09
CA PRO A 162 0.95 3.24 17.66
C PRO A 162 0.12 4.32 16.97
N ALA A 163 0.76 5.41 16.51
CA ALA A 163 0.11 6.51 15.82
C ALA A 163 -0.43 6.07 14.45
N LEU A 164 0.36 5.35 13.66
CA LEU A 164 -0.08 4.81 12.37
C LEU A 164 -1.21 3.79 12.54
N ARG A 165 -1.13 2.92 13.55
CA ARG A 165 -2.23 1.98 13.85
C ARG A 165 -3.51 2.70 14.28
N ALA A 166 -3.40 3.79 15.03
CA ALA A 166 -4.56 4.60 15.40
C ALA A 166 -5.18 5.25 14.16
N ARG A 167 -4.37 5.89 13.31
CA ARG A 167 -4.85 6.51 12.06
C ARG A 167 -5.45 5.49 11.10
N GLY A 168 -4.88 4.28 11.02
CA GLY A 168 -5.44 3.18 10.23
C GLY A 168 -6.84 2.77 10.70
N ARG A 169 -7.08 2.71 12.03
CA ARG A 169 -8.43 2.44 12.56
C ARG A 169 -9.43 3.56 12.25
N GLU A 170 -9.01 4.82 12.37
CA GLU A 170 -9.84 5.97 11.96
C GLU A 170 -10.19 5.89 10.45
N ALA A 171 -9.24 5.51 9.62
CA ALA A 171 -9.47 5.35 8.18
C ALA A 171 -10.50 4.24 7.87
N VAL A 172 -10.45 3.13 8.61
CA VAL A 172 -11.46 2.05 8.50
C VAL A 172 -12.85 2.58 8.85
N GLU A 173 -13.00 3.32 9.95
CA GLU A 173 -14.26 3.94 10.35
C GLU A 173 -14.76 4.96 9.31
N GLU A 174 -13.87 5.79 8.76
CA GLU A 174 -14.20 6.71 7.66
C GLU A 174 -14.73 5.96 6.43
N MET A 175 -14.14 4.80 6.08
CA MET A 175 -14.60 3.96 4.96
C MET A 175 -15.94 3.30 5.25
N GLU A 176 -16.16 2.81 6.48
CA GLU A 176 -17.45 2.24 6.92
C GLU A 176 -18.57 3.29 6.81
N ASN A 177 -18.34 4.49 7.31
CA ASN A 177 -19.31 5.59 7.22
C ASN A 177 -19.61 5.96 5.76
N THR A 178 -18.56 6.04 4.92
CA THR A 178 -18.73 6.32 3.49
C THR A 178 -19.56 5.23 2.80
N LEU A 179 -19.24 3.97 3.09
CA LEU A 179 -19.95 2.85 2.49
C LEU A 179 -21.41 2.76 2.97
N ALA A 180 -21.67 3.02 4.26
CA ALA A 180 -23.03 3.04 4.79
C ALA A 180 -23.91 4.08 4.06
N ALA A 181 -23.38 5.30 3.83
CA ALA A 181 -24.07 6.32 3.05
C ALA A 181 -24.37 5.85 1.61
N LEU A 182 -23.40 5.19 0.96
CA LEU A 182 -23.57 4.66 -0.41
C LEU A 182 -24.57 3.51 -0.49
N LEU A 183 -24.61 2.64 0.51
CA LEU A 183 -25.57 1.53 0.57
C LEU A 183 -26.99 2.05 0.82
N ALA A 184 -27.17 3.04 1.71
CA ALA A 184 -28.44 3.71 1.92
C ALA A 184 -28.94 4.38 0.63
N GLU A 185 -28.08 5.16 -0.05
CA GLU A 185 -28.38 5.79 -1.35
C GLU A 185 -28.80 4.73 -2.40
N ALA A 186 -28.08 3.61 -2.48
CA ALA A 186 -28.37 2.53 -3.42
C ALA A 186 -29.71 1.83 -3.14
N ALA A 187 -30.13 1.79 -1.89
CA ALA A 187 -31.44 1.24 -1.47
C ALA A 187 -32.58 2.26 -1.59
N GLY A 188 -32.32 3.49 -2.08
CA GLY A 188 -33.31 4.57 -2.17
C GLY A 188 -33.58 5.29 -0.85
N GLY A 189 -32.73 5.09 0.15
CA GLY A 189 -32.79 5.75 1.45
C GLY A 189 -31.98 7.07 1.50
N ASP A 190 -31.83 7.61 2.71
CA ASP A 190 -31.13 8.86 2.99
C ASP A 190 -29.64 8.61 3.27
N ALA A 191 -28.78 9.10 2.39
CA ALA A 191 -27.31 8.96 2.52
C ALA A 191 -26.75 9.70 3.75
N ASP A 192 -27.39 10.81 4.17
CA ASP A 192 -26.94 11.57 5.35
C ASP A 192 -27.38 10.89 6.67
N ARG A 193 -28.37 9.98 6.58
CA ARG A 193 -28.90 9.23 7.72
C ARG A 193 -29.08 7.75 7.38
N PRO A 194 -27.98 7.00 7.14
CA PRO A 194 -28.06 5.58 6.81
C PRO A 194 -28.84 4.81 7.89
N ASP A 195 -29.70 3.93 7.47
CA ASP A 195 -30.47 3.05 8.37
C ASP A 195 -29.58 1.97 9.02
N HIS A 196 -30.21 1.10 9.82
CA HIS A 196 -29.50 0.03 10.51
C HIS A 196 -28.85 -0.94 9.51
N ASP A 197 -29.58 -1.33 8.47
CA ASP A 197 -29.14 -2.35 7.52
C ASP A 197 -27.96 -1.85 6.68
N ALA A 198 -28.00 -0.59 6.24
CA ALA A 198 -26.89 0.04 5.53
C ALA A 198 -25.63 0.13 6.39
N ARG A 199 -25.76 0.52 7.68
CA ARG A 199 -24.62 0.55 8.61
C ARG A 199 -24.08 -0.84 8.91
N LEU A 200 -24.94 -1.81 9.17
CA LEU A 200 -24.56 -3.19 9.42
C LEU A 200 -23.86 -3.78 8.19
N GLY A 201 -24.43 -3.60 7.00
CA GLY A 201 -23.84 -4.05 5.74
C GLY A 201 -22.45 -3.45 5.51
N ALA A 202 -22.30 -2.14 5.70
CA ALA A 202 -21.00 -1.47 5.56
C ALA A 202 -19.95 -2.03 6.54
N GLY A 203 -20.31 -2.17 7.82
CA GLY A 203 -19.42 -2.73 8.82
C GLY A 203 -18.98 -4.17 8.49
N LEU A 204 -19.92 -5.03 8.09
CA LEU A 204 -19.60 -6.40 7.70
C LEU A 204 -18.69 -6.46 6.46
N ILE A 205 -18.97 -5.68 5.42
CA ILE A 205 -18.19 -5.64 4.19
C ILE A 205 -16.75 -5.15 4.48
N ILE A 206 -16.62 -4.03 5.18
CA ILE A 206 -15.29 -3.47 5.49
C ILE A 206 -14.50 -4.38 6.43
N ALA A 207 -15.15 -4.96 7.46
CA ALA A 207 -14.50 -5.92 8.35
C ALA A 207 -13.99 -7.16 7.61
N ALA A 208 -14.80 -7.71 6.70
CA ALA A 208 -14.44 -8.88 5.91
C ALA A 208 -13.26 -8.62 4.96
N ILE A 209 -13.28 -7.50 4.25
CA ILE A 209 -12.15 -7.05 3.41
C ILE A 209 -10.90 -6.85 4.27
N ARG A 210 -11.01 -6.17 5.40
CA ARG A 210 -9.90 -5.91 6.33
C ARG A 210 -9.24 -7.21 6.82
N VAL A 211 -10.01 -8.25 7.12
CA VAL A 211 -9.45 -9.55 7.54
C VAL A 211 -8.60 -10.14 6.41
N ALA A 212 -9.07 -10.16 5.17
CA ALA A 212 -8.29 -10.65 4.03
C ALA A 212 -6.97 -9.86 3.82
N TYR A 213 -6.99 -8.55 4.07
CA TYR A 213 -5.79 -7.71 4.01
C TYR A 213 -4.81 -7.99 5.16
N VAL A 214 -5.31 -8.20 6.37
CA VAL A 214 -4.49 -8.53 7.54
C VAL A 214 -3.81 -9.88 7.35
N ASP A 215 -4.52 -10.87 6.82
CA ASP A 215 -3.96 -12.20 6.53
C ASP A 215 -2.86 -12.12 5.46
N ALA A 216 -3.10 -11.39 4.38
CA ALA A 216 -2.08 -11.15 3.34
C ALA A 216 -0.85 -10.40 3.89
N ALA A 217 -1.06 -9.40 4.76
CA ALA A 217 0.01 -8.68 5.44
C ALA A 217 0.84 -9.61 6.34
N ALA A 218 0.19 -10.46 7.12
CA ALA A 218 0.86 -11.42 8.02
C ALA A 218 1.73 -12.40 7.23
N ARG A 219 1.28 -12.89 6.08
CA ARG A 219 2.04 -13.78 5.20
C ARG A 219 3.26 -13.08 4.59
N GLN A 220 3.11 -11.84 4.11
CA GLN A 220 4.23 -11.06 3.58
C GLN A 220 5.29 -10.78 4.65
N LEU A 221 4.86 -10.47 5.87
CA LEU A 221 5.77 -10.31 7.01
C LEU A 221 6.46 -11.62 7.40
N GLY A 222 5.81 -12.76 7.15
CA GLY A 222 6.37 -14.11 7.28
C GLY A 222 7.36 -14.49 6.20
N GLY A 223 7.46 -13.71 5.12
CA GLY A 223 8.39 -13.94 4.01
C GLY A 223 7.83 -14.81 2.89
N ASP A 224 6.53 -15.02 2.83
CA ASP A 224 5.89 -15.76 1.74
C ASP A 224 6.07 -15.03 0.40
N PRO A 225 6.23 -15.77 -0.73
CA PRO A 225 6.36 -15.16 -2.04
C PRO A 225 5.16 -14.28 -2.39
N VAL A 226 5.42 -13.06 -2.88
CA VAL A 226 4.37 -12.06 -3.18
C VAL A 226 3.29 -12.61 -4.12
N ASP A 227 3.69 -13.37 -5.14
CA ASP A 227 2.76 -13.95 -6.11
C ASP A 227 1.82 -14.98 -5.48
N GLU A 228 2.33 -15.81 -4.55
CA GLU A 228 1.52 -16.78 -3.82
C GLU A 228 0.54 -16.08 -2.87
N VAL A 229 1.00 -15.03 -2.17
CA VAL A 229 0.13 -14.20 -1.32
C VAL A 229 -0.98 -13.57 -2.14
N ALA A 230 -0.68 -13.00 -3.31
CA ALA A 230 -1.68 -12.36 -4.16
C ALA A 230 -2.72 -13.35 -4.70
N VAL A 231 -2.30 -14.54 -5.12
CA VAL A 231 -3.22 -15.59 -5.59
C VAL A 231 -4.17 -16.04 -4.49
N GLU A 232 -3.63 -16.31 -3.29
CA GLU A 232 -4.48 -16.75 -2.17
C GLU A 232 -5.38 -15.63 -1.65
N GLN A 233 -4.89 -14.39 -1.61
CA GLN A 233 -5.72 -13.23 -1.25
C GLN A 233 -6.91 -13.08 -2.21
N ALA A 234 -6.71 -13.29 -3.52
CA ALA A 234 -7.79 -13.27 -4.49
C ALA A 234 -8.85 -14.36 -4.20
N GLU A 235 -8.41 -15.56 -3.85
CA GLU A 235 -9.30 -16.66 -3.51
C GLU A 235 -10.05 -16.42 -2.20
N VAL A 236 -9.37 -15.92 -1.18
CA VAL A 236 -9.99 -15.52 0.09
C VAL A 236 -11.06 -14.44 -0.15
N LEU A 237 -10.73 -13.42 -0.94
CA LEU A 237 -11.68 -12.34 -1.27
C LEU A 237 -12.89 -12.87 -2.03
N ARG A 238 -12.75 -13.78 -3.03
CA ARG A 238 -13.89 -14.37 -3.74
C ARG A 238 -14.83 -15.08 -2.78
N ARG A 239 -14.30 -15.98 -1.94
CA ARG A 239 -15.11 -16.71 -0.93
C ARG A 239 -15.76 -15.78 0.07
N THR A 240 -15.05 -14.71 0.46
CA THR A 240 -15.56 -13.68 1.37
C THR A 240 -16.77 -12.97 0.75
N PHE A 241 -16.70 -12.54 -0.50
CA PHE A 241 -17.82 -11.89 -1.18
C PHE A 241 -18.99 -12.85 -1.41
N GLU A 242 -18.76 -14.11 -1.73
CA GLU A 242 -19.82 -15.13 -1.80
C GLU A 242 -20.54 -15.33 -0.46
N ALA A 243 -19.81 -15.24 0.65
CA ALA A 243 -20.41 -15.30 1.98
C ALA A 243 -21.23 -14.03 2.29
N LEU A 244 -20.72 -12.86 1.92
CA LEU A 244 -21.41 -11.58 2.08
C LEU A 244 -22.69 -11.51 1.22
N GLU A 245 -22.67 -12.01 -0.02
CA GLU A 245 -23.84 -12.09 -0.89
C GLU A 245 -24.97 -12.90 -0.25
N ARG A 246 -24.65 -13.99 0.45
CA ARG A 246 -25.64 -14.78 1.20
C ARG A 246 -26.13 -14.09 2.47
N ALA A 247 -25.25 -13.33 3.13
CA ALA A 247 -25.56 -12.66 4.40
C ALA A 247 -26.32 -11.34 4.21
N LEU A 248 -26.13 -10.69 3.08
CA LEU A 248 -26.63 -9.34 2.78
C LEU A 248 -27.44 -9.31 1.47
N PRO A 249 -28.56 -10.06 1.39
CA PRO A 249 -29.33 -10.17 0.15
C PRO A 249 -29.92 -8.84 -0.34
N GLY A 250 -30.08 -7.85 0.55
CA GLY A 250 -30.53 -6.50 0.18
C GLY A 250 -29.49 -5.67 -0.59
N PHE A 251 -28.23 -6.11 -0.63
CA PHE A 251 -27.13 -5.43 -1.31
C PHE A 251 -26.43 -6.33 -2.35
N ALA A 252 -26.89 -7.59 -2.51
CA ALA A 252 -26.36 -8.60 -3.41
C ALA A 252 -26.94 -8.49 -4.84
#